data_ca5b966b8dbc48432cb0f1d3b4ab1ce7
#
_entry.id   ca5b966b8dbc48432cb0f1d3b4ab1ce7
#
_cell.length_a   1.000
_cell.length_b   1.000
_cell.length_c   1.000
_cell.angle_alpha   90.00
_cell.angle_beta   90.00
_cell.angle_gamma   90.00
#
_symmetry.space_group_name_H-M   'P 1'
#
loop_
_entity.id
_entity.type
_entity.pdbx_description
1 polymer ?
#
loop_
_entity_poly.entity_id
_entity_poly.type
_entity_poly.pdbx_seq_one_letter_code
_entity_poly.pdbx_strand_id
1 'polypeptide(L)'
;MHQKQCSVNQADWTRWVNARQTTAMAGAVKFNNYVNSRGSKVFYVSNRLEKEEQAATLENMKRLGFTGVDDQSLLLKTDRSNKSVRFKQVQDQGYAIVAFMGDNLNDFGYETYRKDNAQRRQFVDQNKQLFGTKFIVLPNPSYGDWESGMAKGYYSLTPQGKLDARSKALRTWDGK
;
A
#
# COMPACT_ATOMS: atom_id res chain seq x y z
N MET A 1 2.33 26.88 21.06
CA MET A 1 2.94 25.58 20.76
C MET A 1 2.96 25.41 19.25
N HIS A 2 4.15 25.46 18.61
CA HIS A 2 4.27 25.18 17.18
C HIS A 2 4.14 23.67 16.99
N GLN A 3 3.03 23.20 16.45
CA GLN A 3 2.95 21.84 15.92
C GLN A 3 3.98 21.72 14.79
N LYS A 4 5.08 21.01 15.04
CA LYS A 4 5.96 20.56 13.98
C LYS A 4 5.12 19.71 13.04
N GLN A 5 4.89 20.21 11.84
CA GLN A 5 4.27 19.43 10.76
C GLN A 5 5.23 18.26 10.48
N CYS A 6 4.84 17.06 10.90
CA CYS A 6 5.61 15.84 10.65
C CYS A 6 5.43 15.47 9.18
N SER A 7 6.29 15.97 8.30
CA SER A 7 6.41 15.43 6.95
C SER A 7 7.25 14.17 7.02
N VAL A 8 6.67 13.03 6.69
CA VAL A 8 7.43 11.78 6.54
C VAL A 8 8.36 11.97 5.33
N ASN A 9 9.65 12.08 5.58
CA ASN A 9 10.67 12.07 4.53
C ASN A 9 11.27 10.65 4.38
N GLN A 10 11.88 10.38 3.22
CA GLN A 10 12.43 9.06 2.92
C GLN A 10 13.52 8.61 3.90
N ALA A 11 14.36 9.54 4.37
CA ALA A 11 15.44 9.19 5.30
C ALA A 11 14.91 8.75 6.68
N ASP A 12 13.89 9.44 7.20
CA ASP A 12 13.22 9.05 8.46
C ASP A 12 12.47 7.73 8.30
N TRP A 13 11.84 7.51 7.15
CA TRP A 13 11.18 6.26 6.84
C TRP A 13 12.17 5.10 6.81
N THR A 14 13.28 5.22 6.08
CA THR A 14 14.33 4.20 5.99
C THR A 14 14.94 3.91 7.36
N ARG A 15 15.20 4.95 8.18
CA ARG A 15 15.67 4.78 9.55
C ARG A 15 14.68 3.98 10.41
N TRP A 16 13.37 4.28 10.29
CA TRP A 16 12.32 3.57 11.01
C TRP A 16 12.21 2.10 10.56
N VAL A 17 12.27 1.81 9.25
CA VAL A 17 12.27 0.43 8.75
C VAL A 17 13.49 -0.34 9.28
N ASN A 18 14.68 0.29 9.22
CA ASN A 18 15.93 -0.32 9.69
C ASN A 18 15.99 -0.52 11.21
N ALA A 19 15.15 0.14 11.98
CA ALA A 19 15.02 -0.12 13.42
C ALA A 19 14.35 -1.48 13.72
N ARG A 20 13.65 -2.11 12.75
CA ARG A 20 13.02 -3.44 12.87
C ARG A 20 12.03 -3.57 14.03
N GLN A 21 11.41 -2.47 14.41
CA GLN A 21 10.48 -2.41 15.56
C GLN A 21 9.00 -2.46 15.18
N THR A 22 8.72 -2.67 13.89
CA THR A 22 7.36 -2.76 13.40
C THR A 22 6.66 -3.99 13.98
N THR A 23 5.42 -3.82 14.39
CA THR A 23 4.54 -4.92 14.79
C THR A 23 3.68 -5.40 13.63
N ALA A 24 3.17 -6.61 13.73
CA ALA A 24 2.23 -7.13 12.76
C ALA A 24 0.81 -6.61 13.04
N MET A 25 0.06 -6.35 11.98
CA MET A 25 -1.37 -6.10 12.10
C MET A 25 -2.08 -7.33 12.66
N ALA A 26 -3.11 -7.14 13.46
CA ALA A 26 -3.86 -8.23 14.09
C ALA A 26 -4.35 -9.24 13.02
N GLY A 27 -4.03 -10.51 13.24
CA GLY A 27 -4.39 -11.59 12.31
C GLY A 27 -3.46 -11.80 11.12
N ALA A 28 -2.58 -10.84 10.79
CA ALA A 28 -1.75 -10.93 9.58
C ALA A 28 -0.82 -12.15 9.57
N VAL A 29 -0.11 -12.40 10.65
CA VAL A 29 0.77 -13.58 10.79
C VAL A 29 -0.02 -14.89 10.69
N LYS A 30 -1.15 -14.97 11.39
CA LYS A 30 -2.00 -16.16 11.36
C LYS A 30 -2.55 -16.43 9.96
N PHE A 31 -3.01 -15.39 9.27
CA PHE A 31 -3.50 -15.49 7.91
C PHE A 31 -2.39 -15.95 6.94
N ASN A 32 -1.22 -15.30 6.99
CA ASN A 32 -0.07 -15.68 6.16
C ASN A 32 0.30 -17.15 6.34
N ASN A 33 0.45 -17.59 7.58
CA ASN A 33 0.88 -18.95 7.89
C ASN A 33 -0.19 -19.97 7.49
N TYR A 34 -1.47 -19.62 7.63
CA TYR A 34 -2.57 -20.46 7.12
C TYR A 34 -2.51 -20.61 5.59
N VAL A 35 -2.38 -19.51 4.85
CA VAL A 35 -2.31 -19.55 3.37
C VAL A 35 -1.15 -20.42 2.90
N ASN A 36 0.04 -20.23 3.47
CA ASN A 36 1.23 -20.99 3.12
C ASN A 36 1.05 -22.49 3.49
N SER A 37 0.40 -22.80 4.62
CA SER A 37 0.14 -24.20 5.04
C SER A 37 -0.85 -24.94 4.13
N ARG A 38 -1.62 -24.18 3.32
CA ARG A 38 -2.61 -24.73 2.36
C ARG A 38 -2.03 -24.90 0.94
N GLY A 39 -0.71 -24.80 0.78
CA GLY A 39 -0.03 -24.98 -0.52
C GLY A 39 -0.07 -23.75 -1.43
N SER A 40 -0.59 -22.61 -0.94
CA SER A 40 -0.51 -21.33 -1.64
C SER A 40 0.74 -20.56 -1.19
N LYS A 41 1.14 -19.52 -1.93
CA LYS A 41 2.29 -18.66 -1.58
C LYS A 41 1.82 -17.21 -1.42
N VAL A 42 2.26 -16.55 -0.35
CA VAL A 42 2.04 -15.12 -0.15
C VAL A 42 3.25 -14.34 -0.70
N PHE A 43 2.97 -13.33 -1.54
CA PHE A 43 3.95 -12.39 -2.05
C PHE A 43 3.70 -11.02 -1.41
N TYR A 44 4.78 -10.33 -1.06
CA TYR A 44 4.75 -9.02 -0.41
C TYR A 44 5.26 -7.96 -1.38
N VAL A 45 4.35 -7.21 -2.00
CA VAL A 45 4.67 -6.18 -2.98
C VAL A 45 4.60 -4.80 -2.33
N SER A 46 5.74 -4.20 -2.05
CA SER A 46 5.82 -2.95 -1.30
C SER A 46 6.66 -1.88 -2.01
N ASN A 47 6.35 -0.61 -1.75
CA ASN A 47 7.17 0.52 -2.19
C ASN A 47 8.32 0.88 -1.23
N ARG A 48 8.60 0.04 -0.24
CA ARG A 48 9.89 0.07 0.47
C ARG A 48 11.03 -0.06 -0.53
N LEU A 49 12.14 0.61 -0.27
CA LEU A 49 13.32 0.58 -1.14
C LEU A 49 14.04 -0.77 -1.00
N GLU A 50 14.21 -1.48 -2.11
CA GLU A 50 14.88 -2.78 -2.12
C GLU A 50 16.29 -2.67 -1.52
N LYS A 51 17.07 -1.74 -2.04
CA LYS A 51 18.49 -1.57 -1.70
C LYS A 51 18.75 -1.27 -0.23
N GLU A 52 17.91 -0.42 0.38
CA GLU A 52 18.11 0.10 1.74
C GLU A 52 17.26 -0.61 2.80
N GLU A 53 16.18 -1.28 2.41
CA GLU A 53 15.13 -1.68 3.35
C GLU A 53 14.79 -3.18 3.31
N GLN A 54 15.29 -3.95 2.31
CA GLN A 54 14.92 -5.36 2.13
C GLN A 54 15.39 -6.23 3.30
N ALA A 55 16.67 -6.15 3.66
CA ALA A 55 17.22 -6.98 4.73
C ALA A 55 16.50 -6.75 6.07
N ALA A 56 16.26 -5.49 6.42
CA ALA A 56 15.55 -5.13 7.65
C ALA A 56 14.08 -5.58 7.62
N THR A 57 13.44 -5.50 6.46
CA THR A 57 12.05 -5.95 6.29
C THR A 57 11.94 -7.46 6.44
N LEU A 58 12.82 -8.23 5.77
CA LEU A 58 12.87 -9.70 5.89
C LEU A 58 13.10 -10.15 7.32
N GLU A 59 14.11 -9.57 7.97
CA GLU A 59 14.45 -9.91 9.36
C GLU A 59 13.28 -9.61 10.31
N ASN A 60 12.65 -8.43 10.19
CA ASN A 60 11.51 -8.07 11.03
C ASN A 60 10.32 -9.02 10.81
N MET A 61 10.01 -9.37 9.57
CA MET A 61 8.91 -10.29 9.26
C MET A 61 9.18 -11.69 9.80
N LYS A 62 10.39 -12.22 9.64
CA LYS A 62 10.79 -13.51 10.21
C LYS A 62 10.67 -13.51 11.74
N ARG A 63 11.16 -12.44 12.39
CA ARG A 63 11.04 -12.28 13.85
C ARG A 63 9.59 -12.24 14.33
N LEU A 64 8.67 -11.67 13.53
CA LEU A 64 7.24 -11.64 13.82
C LEU A 64 6.53 -12.98 13.57
N GLY A 65 7.22 -13.97 13.00
CA GLY A 65 6.69 -15.31 12.78
C GLY A 65 5.98 -15.51 11.44
N PHE A 66 6.19 -14.62 10.45
CA PHE A 66 5.72 -14.87 9.09
C PHE A 66 6.50 -16.01 8.45
N THR A 67 5.82 -17.04 7.96
CA THR A 67 6.42 -18.15 7.20
C THR A 67 6.47 -17.83 5.70
N GLY A 68 7.37 -18.49 4.97
CA GLY A 68 7.48 -18.36 3.51
C GLY A 68 7.99 -17.00 3.02
N VAL A 69 8.62 -16.20 3.91
CA VAL A 69 9.18 -14.90 3.57
C VAL A 69 10.65 -15.07 3.19
N ASP A 70 10.95 -14.78 1.93
CA ASP A 70 12.27 -14.87 1.33
C ASP A 70 12.47 -13.75 0.28
N ASP A 71 13.63 -13.71 -0.37
CA ASP A 71 13.95 -12.72 -1.41
C ASP A 71 13.07 -12.88 -2.67
N GLN A 72 12.50 -14.06 -2.91
CA GLN A 72 11.62 -14.32 -4.05
C GLN A 72 10.19 -13.84 -3.78
N SER A 73 9.75 -13.90 -2.54
CA SER A 73 8.40 -13.49 -2.11
C SER A 73 8.29 -12.03 -1.70
N LEU A 74 9.40 -11.38 -1.33
CA LEU A 74 9.45 -9.97 -0.94
C LEU A 74 9.89 -9.11 -2.13
N LEU A 75 8.93 -8.51 -2.83
CA LEU A 75 9.14 -7.70 -4.02
C LEU A 75 9.06 -6.22 -3.69
N LEU A 76 10.19 -5.58 -3.51
CA LEU A 76 10.32 -4.19 -3.13
C LEU A 76 10.52 -3.27 -4.34
N LYS A 77 10.49 -1.96 -4.10
CA LYS A 77 10.67 -0.96 -5.14
C LYS A 77 12.16 -0.79 -5.48
N THR A 78 12.48 -0.99 -6.75
CA THR A 78 13.78 -0.59 -7.34
C THR A 78 13.70 0.85 -7.85
N ASP A 79 12.97 1.08 -8.94
CA ASP A 79 12.86 2.37 -9.63
C ASP A 79 11.45 2.96 -9.65
N ARG A 80 10.41 2.13 -9.76
CA ARG A 80 9.02 2.55 -9.99
C ARG A 80 8.10 2.22 -8.82
N SER A 81 7.28 3.22 -8.43
CA SER A 81 6.25 3.04 -7.41
C SER A 81 5.04 2.24 -7.91
N ASN A 82 4.82 2.17 -9.24
CA ASN A 82 3.78 1.32 -9.81
C ASN A 82 4.10 -0.15 -9.53
N LYS A 83 3.17 -0.86 -8.91
CA LYS A 83 3.34 -2.26 -8.49
C LYS A 83 3.11 -3.28 -9.61
N SER A 84 2.59 -2.87 -10.77
CA SER A 84 2.22 -3.80 -11.87
C SER A 84 3.37 -4.65 -12.37
N VAL A 85 4.58 -4.09 -12.44
CA VAL A 85 5.79 -4.84 -12.85
C VAL A 85 6.05 -6.00 -11.89
N ARG A 86 5.89 -5.74 -10.58
CA ARG A 86 6.11 -6.76 -9.54
C ARG A 86 4.98 -7.80 -9.50
N PHE A 87 3.73 -7.41 -9.82
CA PHE A 87 2.67 -8.39 -10.03
C PHE A 87 2.95 -9.29 -11.24
N LYS A 88 3.47 -8.70 -12.32
CA LYS A 88 3.92 -9.49 -13.46
C LYS A 88 5.06 -10.44 -13.11
N GLN A 89 6.02 -10.04 -12.29
CA GLN A 89 7.08 -10.92 -11.79
C GLN A 89 6.53 -12.14 -11.04
N VAL A 90 5.45 -11.97 -10.26
CA VAL A 90 4.77 -13.11 -9.60
C VAL A 90 4.17 -14.06 -10.64
N GLN A 91 3.53 -13.53 -11.67
CA GLN A 91 2.94 -14.34 -12.75
C GLN A 91 4.01 -15.04 -13.59
N ASP A 92 5.13 -14.37 -13.88
CA ASP A 92 6.27 -14.93 -14.63
C ASP A 92 6.98 -16.07 -13.87
N GLN A 93 6.82 -16.11 -12.53
CA GLN A 93 7.24 -17.26 -11.70
C GLN A 93 6.24 -18.45 -11.75
N GLY A 94 5.19 -18.37 -12.58
CA GLY A 94 4.18 -19.42 -12.74
C GLY A 94 3.02 -19.35 -11.73
N TYR A 95 2.89 -18.30 -10.94
CA TYR A 95 1.80 -18.15 -9.98
C TYR A 95 0.59 -17.42 -10.57
N ALA A 96 -0.61 -17.95 -10.34
CA ALA A 96 -1.85 -17.23 -10.56
C ALA A 96 -2.19 -16.39 -9.33
N ILE A 97 -2.37 -15.08 -9.51
CA ILE A 97 -2.76 -14.19 -8.40
C ILE A 97 -4.27 -14.35 -8.15
N VAL A 98 -4.63 -14.96 -7.05
CA VAL A 98 -6.02 -15.25 -6.68
C VAL A 98 -6.64 -14.17 -5.79
N ALA A 99 -5.82 -13.46 -5.01
CA ALA A 99 -6.29 -12.36 -4.16
C ALA A 99 -5.20 -11.28 -4.00
N PHE A 100 -5.66 -10.05 -3.81
CA PHE A 100 -4.82 -8.91 -3.45
C PHE A 100 -5.29 -8.37 -2.10
N MET A 101 -4.35 -8.00 -1.25
CA MET A 101 -4.61 -7.33 0.02
C MET A 101 -3.76 -6.08 0.11
N GLY A 102 -4.37 -4.95 0.41
CA GLY A 102 -3.65 -3.70 0.51
C GLY A 102 -4.51 -2.57 1.05
N ASP A 103 -3.86 -1.50 1.42
CA ASP A 103 -4.47 -0.32 2.01
C ASP A 103 -4.68 0.82 0.99
N ASN A 104 -4.40 0.54 -0.29
CA ASN A 104 -4.55 1.50 -1.38
C ASN A 104 -5.08 0.79 -2.63
N LEU A 105 -5.95 1.46 -3.41
CA LEU A 105 -6.48 0.90 -4.66
C LEU A 105 -5.37 0.52 -5.66
N ASN A 106 -4.20 1.16 -5.60
CA ASN A 106 -3.04 0.79 -6.43
C ASN A 106 -2.44 -0.58 -6.08
N ASP A 107 -2.89 -1.20 -4.98
CA ASP A 107 -2.49 -2.55 -4.59
C ASP A 107 -3.24 -3.63 -5.36
N PHE A 108 -4.27 -3.25 -6.13
CA PHE A 108 -5.13 -4.17 -6.89
C PHE A 108 -4.87 -4.14 -8.40
N GLY A 109 -4.02 -3.23 -8.89
CA GLY A 109 -3.70 -3.08 -10.29
C GLY A 109 -3.12 -1.70 -10.60
N TYR A 110 -2.99 -1.38 -11.90
CA TYR A 110 -2.44 -0.09 -12.34
C TYR A 110 -3.53 0.94 -12.66
N GLU A 111 -4.77 0.53 -12.77
CA GLU A 111 -5.90 1.31 -13.28
C GLU A 111 -6.17 2.55 -12.44
N THR A 112 -5.85 2.49 -11.15
CA THR A 112 -6.02 3.61 -10.22
C THR A 112 -4.74 4.41 -9.98
N TYR A 113 -3.61 3.97 -10.52
CA TYR A 113 -2.33 4.62 -10.31
C TYR A 113 -2.31 6.03 -10.93
N ARG A 114 -2.02 7.04 -10.12
CA ARG A 114 -2.02 8.47 -10.47
C ARG A 114 -3.34 9.01 -11.02
N LYS A 115 -4.45 8.37 -10.69
CA LYS A 115 -5.79 8.82 -11.06
C LYS A 115 -6.38 9.75 -10.01
N ASP A 116 -7.27 10.64 -10.45
CA ASP A 116 -8.05 11.45 -9.54
C ASP A 116 -9.07 10.61 -8.75
N ASN A 117 -9.64 11.20 -7.69
CA ASN A 117 -10.54 10.45 -6.81
C ASN A 117 -11.88 10.10 -7.47
N ALA A 118 -12.31 10.79 -8.52
CA ALA A 118 -13.49 10.41 -9.28
C ALA A 118 -13.24 9.14 -10.08
N GLN A 119 -12.12 9.08 -10.80
CA GLN A 119 -11.69 7.89 -11.54
C GLN A 119 -11.43 6.69 -10.61
N ARG A 120 -10.86 6.92 -9.43
CA ARG A 120 -10.64 5.88 -8.42
C ARG A 120 -11.96 5.31 -7.90
N ARG A 121 -12.96 6.17 -7.63
CA ARG A 121 -14.31 5.71 -7.26
C ARG A 121 -14.98 4.95 -8.39
N GLN A 122 -14.87 5.43 -9.63
CA GLN A 122 -15.40 4.73 -10.80
C GLN A 122 -14.83 3.31 -10.93
N PHE A 123 -13.52 3.13 -10.69
CA PHE A 123 -12.91 1.81 -10.67
C PHE A 123 -13.56 0.89 -9.64
N VAL A 124 -13.81 1.40 -8.42
CA VAL A 124 -14.49 0.61 -7.37
C VAL A 124 -15.92 0.23 -7.82
N ASP A 125 -16.66 1.19 -8.38
CA ASP A 125 -18.03 0.96 -8.83
C ASP A 125 -18.13 -0.08 -9.97
N GLN A 126 -17.18 -0.05 -10.90
CA GLN A 126 -17.10 -1.01 -12.01
C GLN A 126 -16.64 -2.41 -11.58
N ASN A 127 -15.97 -2.53 -10.44
CA ASN A 127 -15.39 -3.79 -9.95
C ASN A 127 -15.99 -4.24 -8.61
N LYS A 128 -17.19 -3.79 -8.25
CA LYS A 128 -17.82 -4.08 -6.94
C LYS A 128 -17.78 -5.55 -6.54
N GLN A 129 -17.98 -6.45 -7.49
CA GLN A 129 -18.01 -7.90 -7.27
C GLN A 129 -16.66 -8.49 -6.87
N LEU A 130 -15.56 -7.78 -7.11
CA LEU A 130 -14.22 -8.23 -6.76
C LEU A 130 -13.82 -7.81 -5.33
N PHE A 131 -14.45 -6.75 -4.80
CA PHE A 131 -14.18 -6.28 -3.45
C PHE A 131 -14.80 -7.21 -2.41
N GLY A 132 -13.98 -7.58 -1.40
CA GLY A 132 -14.33 -8.58 -0.40
C GLY A 132 -14.06 -10.03 -0.81
N THR A 133 -13.71 -10.27 -2.08
CA THR A 133 -13.35 -11.60 -2.61
C THR A 133 -11.91 -11.62 -3.13
N LYS A 134 -11.66 -10.95 -4.24
CA LYS A 134 -10.33 -10.85 -4.84
C LYS A 134 -9.54 -9.63 -4.36
N PHE A 135 -10.24 -8.52 -4.09
CA PHE A 135 -9.66 -7.25 -3.62
C PHE A 135 -10.05 -7.03 -2.16
N ILE A 136 -9.10 -7.20 -1.26
CA ILE A 136 -9.28 -7.04 0.19
C ILE A 136 -8.66 -5.71 0.60
N VAL A 137 -9.50 -4.73 0.88
CA VAL A 137 -9.07 -3.40 1.31
C VAL A 137 -8.80 -3.39 2.81
N LEU A 138 -7.60 -2.98 3.19
CA LEU A 138 -7.20 -2.75 4.56
C LEU A 138 -7.35 -1.25 4.90
N PRO A 139 -7.70 -0.88 6.13
CA PRO A 139 -7.87 0.52 6.49
C PRO A 139 -6.53 1.26 6.53
N ASN A 140 -6.46 2.44 5.92
CA ASN A 140 -5.38 3.40 6.06
C ASN A 140 -5.92 4.84 5.97
N PRO A 141 -6.25 5.47 7.10
CA PRO A 141 -6.72 6.86 7.11
C PRO A 141 -5.57 7.88 7.06
N SER A 142 -4.30 7.44 7.15
CA SER A 142 -3.17 8.33 7.40
C SER A 142 -2.60 8.96 6.14
N TYR A 143 -2.40 8.19 5.07
CA TYR A 143 -1.78 8.64 3.82
C TYR A 143 -2.09 7.69 2.66
N GLY A 144 -1.84 8.14 1.43
CA GLY A 144 -1.97 7.31 0.24
C GLY A 144 -2.23 8.13 -1.02
N ASP A 145 -2.29 7.45 -2.17
CA ASP A 145 -2.53 8.11 -3.47
C ASP A 145 -3.92 8.77 -3.57
N TRP A 146 -4.82 8.51 -2.64
CA TRP A 146 -6.07 9.23 -2.51
C TRP A 146 -5.85 10.72 -2.19
N GLU A 147 -4.74 11.08 -1.53
CA GLU A 147 -4.38 12.48 -1.29
C GLU A 147 -4.07 13.19 -2.61
N SER A 148 -3.21 12.61 -3.45
CA SER A 148 -2.86 13.18 -4.75
C SER A 148 -4.04 13.21 -5.73
N GLY A 149 -5.01 12.34 -5.51
CA GLY A 149 -6.26 12.30 -6.26
C GLY A 149 -7.25 13.42 -5.94
N MET A 150 -7.02 14.22 -4.88
CA MET A 150 -7.87 15.35 -4.52
C MET A 150 -7.66 16.57 -5.43
N ALA A 151 -6.43 16.81 -5.89
CA ALA A 151 -6.11 17.93 -6.76
C ALA A 151 -4.90 17.61 -7.64
N LYS A 152 -4.92 18.10 -8.89
CA LYS A 152 -3.78 18.00 -9.79
C LYS A 152 -2.55 18.69 -9.17
N GLY A 153 -1.42 17.98 -9.13
CA GLY A 153 -0.19 18.50 -8.54
C GLY A 153 -0.22 18.66 -7.01
N TYR A 154 -1.05 17.90 -6.30
CA TYR A 154 -1.28 18.03 -4.86
C TYR A 154 0.01 18.12 -4.03
N TYR A 155 1.01 17.29 -4.33
CA TYR A 155 2.27 17.29 -3.55
C TYR A 155 3.13 18.54 -3.77
N SER A 156 2.92 19.28 -4.87
CA SER A 156 3.58 20.56 -5.17
C SER A 156 2.84 21.78 -4.62
N LEU A 157 1.66 21.59 -4.02
CA LEU A 157 0.89 22.66 -3.40
C LEU A 157 1.56 23.16 -2.12
N THR A 158 1.37 24.46 -1.83
CA THR A 158 1.71 25.04 -0.52
C THR A 158 0.92 24.36 0.59
N PRO A 159 1.35 24.45 1.86
CA PRO A 159 0.57 23.93 3.00
C PRO A 159 -0.88 24.41 2.99
N GLN A 160 -1.12 25.70 2.71
CA GLN A 160 -2.47 26.24 2.60
C GLN A 160 -3.23 25.65 1.42
N GLY A 161 -2.61 25.53 0.24
CA GLY A 161 -3.21 24.90 -0.93
C GLY A 161 -3.61 23.43 -0.69
N LYS A 162 -2.85 22.69 0.11
CA LYS A 162 -3.24 21.33 0.55
C LYS A 162 -4.45 21.33 1.48
N LEU A 163 -4.53 22.27 2.40
CA LEU A 163 -5.70 22.44 3.28
C LEU A 163 -6.95 22.78 2.45
N ASP A 164 -6.85 23.69 1.51
CA ASP A 164 -7.93 24.08 0.61
C ASP A 164 -8.42 22.91 -0.24
N ALA A 165 -7.49 22.13 -0.80
CA ALA A 165 -7.81 20.92 -1.57
C ALA A 165 -8.55 19.88 -0.70
N ARG A 166 -8.11 19.67 0.54
CA ARG A 166 -8.78 18.76 1.49
C ARG A 166 -10.18 19.26 1.83
N SER A 167 -10.33 20.56 2.15
CA SER A 167 -11.63 21.15 2.44
C SER A 167 -12.62 21.02 1.27
N LYS A 168 -12.15 21.24 0.03
CA LYS A 168 -12.97 21.07 -1.17
C LYS A 168 -13.37 19.61 -1.44
N ALA A 169 -12.55 18.66 -0.99
CA ALA A 169 -12.80 17.23 -1.18
C ALA A 169 -13.80 16.66 -0.15
N LEU A 170 -14.08 17.38 0.92
CA LEU A 170 -15.06 16.96 1.93
C LEU A 170 -16.46 16.87 1.31
N ARG A 171 -17.14 15.77 1.60
CA ARG A 171 -18.57 15.61 1.30
C ARG A 171 -19.33 15.99 2.55
N THR A 172 -19.96 17.15 2.51
CA THR A 172 -20.84 17.58 3.59
C THR A 172 -22.23 17.00 3.41
N TRP A 173 -22.88 16.64 4.52
CA TRP A 173 -24.29 16.30 4.50
C TRP A 173 -25.10 17.54 4.15
N ASP A 174 -26.05 17.43 3.23
CA ASP A 174 -26.88 18.53 2.73
C ASP A 174 -28.17 18.76 3.56
N GLY A 175 -28.32 18.01 4.64
CA GLY A 175 -29.47 18.15 5.55
C GLY A 175 -30.69 17.32 5.14
N LYS A 176 -30.57 16.43 4.12
CA LYS A 176 -31.66 15.57 3.67
C LYS A 176 -31.44 14.10 4.01
#